data_1aee1f1487223299193c00e3cb9b05eb
#
_entry.id   1aee1f1487223299193c00e3cb9b05eb
#
_cell.length_a   1.000
_cell.length_b   1.000
_cell.length_c   1.000
_cell.angle_alpha   90.00
_cell.angle_beta   90.00
_cell.angle_gamma   90.00
#
_symmetry.space_group_name_H-M   'P 1'
#
loop_
_entity.id
_entity.type
_entity.pdbx_description
1 polymer ?
#
loop_
_entity_poly.entity_id
_entity_poly.type
_entity_poly.pdbx_seq_one_letter_code
_entity_poly.pdbx_strand_id
1 'polypeptide(L)'
;MNKLLKILCGFDIFILNSIKRNEFVLYFFLLILIAVLSFVSVFKAVLEISDNNYVTIIIAAFFSLFILNIFRLILSSLNRGDVKYESGTNFQKLFPHLIKFISLFILALMISYPLEIMIFENQINSHLRKYKSELVTDYSRTLENIQSKNIEEMTTAYENEKEFLILINEPDKIGDVKKLEEKIVLIEKQIDIDVKKYKKVINKSSFFAQKINILNKNIPLSFLFTMLIIALFYSPLLLLLLNNEFVEYFNLKNKINRRLVEIKYSEFVDLRDQLFIKSTGNKIRISTKFSDPPFNLTPITSNIKNFKKGSLIEWLKTNN
;
A
#
# COMPACT_ATOMS: atom_id res chain seq x y z
N MET A 1 0.04 16.99 24.44
CA MET A 1 -0.13 15.53 24.23
C MET A 1 -1.59 15.13 23.97
N ASN A 2 -2.58 15.49 24.82
CA ASN A 2 -3.99 15.08 24.65
C ASN A 2 -4.62 15.50 23.32
N LYS A 3 -4.38 16.74 22.83
CA LYS A 3 -4.89 17.18 21.53
C LYS A 3 -4.30 16.37 20.35
N LEU A 4 -3.02 15.98 20.44
CA LEU A 4 -2.36 15.17 19.43
C LEU A 4 -2.89 13.73 19.41
N LEU A 5 -3.12 13.12 20.58
CA LEU A 5 -3.78 11.81 20.70
C LEU A 5 -5.16 11.79 20.05
N LYS A 6 -5.95 12.86 20.22
CA LYS A 6 -7.25 12.99 19.56
C LYS A 6 -7.11 13.10 18.03
N ILE A 7 -6.23 13.97 17.56
CA ILE A 7 -6.09 14.27 16.13
C ILE A 7 -5.48 13.08 15.38
N LEU A 8 -4.36 12.51 15.87
CA LEU A 8 -3.63 11.46 15.19
C LEU A 8 -4.22 10.07 15.39
N CYS A 9 -4.62 9.73 16.63
CA CYS A 9 -5.12 8.39 16.93
C CYS A 9 -6.65 8.30 16.92
N GLY A 10 -7.37 9.43 16.96
CA GLY A 10 -8.84 9.43 16.98
C GLY A 10 -9.47 9.04 18.33
N PHE A 11 -8.66 9.01 19.41
CA PHE A 11 -9.18 8.73 20.75
C PHE A 11 -9.93 9.91 21.36
N ASP A 12 -11.01 9.62 22.10
CA ASP A 12 -11.78 10.63 22.81
C ASP A 12 -11.10 10.97 24.14
N ILE A 13 -10.80 12.27 24.33
CA ILE A 13 -10.06 12.76 25.51
C ILE A 13 -10.85 12.55 26.81
N PHE A 14 -12.19 12.69 26.77
CA PHE A 14 -13.03 12.51 27.96
C PHE A 14 -12.93 11.08 28.48
N ILE A 15 -12.93 10.09 27.58
CA ILE A 15 -12.82 8.69 27.94
C ILE A 15 -11.39 8.40 28.41
N LEU A 16 -10.40 8.98 27.73
CA LEU A 16 -8.98 8.75 28.04
C LEU A 16 -8.60 9.24 29.46
N ASN A 17 -9.24 10.29 29.95
CA ASN A 17 -8.97 10.81 31.29
C ASN A 17 -9.47 9.90 32.42
N SER A 18 -10.38 8.96 32.12
CA SER A 18 -10.93 7.99 33.09
C SER A 18 -10.17 6.67 33.15
N ILE A 19 -9.19 6.46 32.26
CA ILE A 19 -8.44 5.20 32.10
C ILE A 19 -6.93 5.44 32.27
N LYS A 20 -6.17 4.40 32.61
CA LYS A 20 -4.71 4.46 32.67
C LYS A 20 -4.12 4.84 31.30
N ARG A 21 -3.30 5.87 31.31
CA ARG A 21 -2.89 6.59 30.10
C ARG A 21 -1.65 6.04 29.41
N ASN A 22 -0.86 5.21 30.11
CA ASN A 22 0.46 4.81 29.64
C ASN A 22 0.42 4.03 28.34
N GLU A 23 -0.52 3.11 28.17
CA GLU A 23 -0.66 2.28 26.98
C GLU A 23 -1.04 3.08 25.73
N PHE A 24 -1.88 4.11 25.92
CA PHE A 24 -2.25 5.01 24.82
C PHE A 24 -1.10 5.90 24.38
N VAL A 25 -0.21 6.26 25.31
CA VAL A 25 1.04 6.96 24.99
C VAL A 25 1.98 6.07 24.20
N LEU A 26 2.14 4.81 24.60
CA LEU A 26 2.94 3.82 23.87
C LEU A 26 2.40 3.63 22.45
N TYR A 27 1.08 3.44 22.31
CA TYR A 27 0.43 3.33 20.99
C TYR A 27 0.71 4.56 20.11
N PHE A 28 0.62 5.77 20.67
CA PHE A 28 0.93 7.01 19.96
C PHE A 28 2.37 7.07 19.49
N PHE A 29 3.34 6.70 20.33
CA PHE A 29 4.73 6.65 19.94
C PHE A 29 5.00 5.64 18.83
N LEU A 30 4.39 4.46 18.89
CA LEU A 30 4.50 3.47 17.82
C LEU A 30 3.96 4.00 16.48
N LEU A 31 2.82 4.70 16.49
CA LEU A 31 2.27 5.32 15.29
C LEU A 31 3.18 6.40 14.71
N ILE A 32 3.77 7.25 15.57
CA ILE A 32 4.74 8.27 15.12
C ILE A 32 5.97 7.59 14.52
N LEU A 33 6.50 6.56 15.16
CA LEU A 33 7.65 5.82 14.66
C LEU A 33 7.37 5.22 13.28
N ILE A 34 6.20 4.58 13.11
CA ILE A 34 5.76 4.05 11.81
C ILE A 34 5.65 5.18 10.77
N ALA A 35 5.09 6.34 11.14
CA ALA A 35 4.96 7.47 10.24
C ALA A 35 6.32 8.01 9.79
N VAL A 36 7.28 8.14 10.70
CA VAL A 36 8.63 8.58 10.40
C VAL A 36 9.35 7.58 9.48
N LEU A 37 9.28 6.28 9.79
CA LEU A 37 9.87 5.23 8.95
C LEU A 37 9.23 5.21 7.55
N SER A 38 7.91 5.37 7.48
CA SER A 38 7.19 5.46 6.21
C SER A 38 7.61 6.68 5.39
N PHE A 39 7.78 7.83 6.06
CA PHE A 39 8.28 9.04 5.41
C PHE A 39 9.69 8.83 4.83
N VAL A 40 10.62 8.29 5.61
CA VAL A 40 11.99 8.03 5.17
C VAL A 40 12.04 7.02 4.02
N SER A 41 11.25 5.95 4.12
CA SER A 41 11.14 4.93 3.08
C SER A 41 10.66 5.49 1.74
N VAL A 42 9.52 6.21 1.77
CA VAL A 42 8.95 6.80 0.54
C VAL A 42 9.86 7.90 0.00
N PHE A 43 10.46 8.70 0.87
CA PHE A 43 11.43 9.72 0.47
C PHE A 43 12.59 9.09 -0.31
N LYS A 44 13.19 7.99 0.19
CA LYS A 44 14.28 7.29 -0.50
C LYS A 44 13.80 6.68 -1.84
N ALA A 45 12.62 6.04 -1.85
CA ALA A 45 12.08 5.43 -3.08
C ALA A 45 11.82 6.47 -4.18
N VAL A 46 11.21 7.61 -3.83
CA VAL A 46 10.90 8.67 -4.79
C VAL A 46 12.16 9.41 -5.23
N LEU A 47 13.13 9.62 -4.34
CA LEU A 47 14.41 10.24 -4.67
C LEU A 47 15.19 9.46 -5.75
N GLU A 48 15.04 8.14 -5.80
CA GLU A 48 15.67 7.33 -6.85
C GLU A 48 15.02 7.49 -8.24
N ILE A 49 13.78 8.00 -8.28
CA ILE A 49 13.00 8.19 -9.52
C ILE A 49 13.03 9.65 -9.95
N SER A 50 13.00 10.58 -8.98
CA SER A 50 12.89 12.03 -9.21
C SER A 50 14.12 12.75 -8.67
N ASP A 51 14.76 13.55 -9.51
CA ASP A 51 15.89 14.39 -9.10
C ASP A 51 15.45 15.63 -8.29
N ASN A 52 14.13 15.83 -8.06
CA ASN A 52 13.58 17.01 -7.40
C ASN A 52 13.24 16.75 -5.93
N ASN A 53 14.09 17.24 -5.02
CA ASN A 53 13.92 17.06 -3.57
C ASN A 53 12.59 17.63 -3.03
N TYR A 54 12.08 18.76 -3.56
CA TYR A 54 10.83 19.36 -3.07
C TYR A 54 9.62 18.46 -3.36
N VAL A 55 9.54 17.93 -4.57
CA VAL A 55 8.48 17.00 -4.97
C VAL A 55 8.55 15.74 -4.11
N THR A 56 9.75 15.23 -3.89
CA THR A 56 10.00 14.04 -3.06
C THR A 56 9.50 14.23 -1.63
N ILE A 57 9.78 15.38 -0.99
CA ILE A 57 9.31 15.69 0.38
C ILE A 57 7.78 15.73 0.43
N ILE A 58 7.12 16.37 -0.53
CA ILE A 58 5.66 16.49 -0.55
C ILE A 58 5.02 15.10 -0.69
N ILE A 59 5.53 14.27 -1.61
CA ILE A 59 5.02 12.91 -1.83
C ILE A 59 5.24 12.05 -0.58
N ALA A 60 6.44 12.10 0.01
CA ALA A 60 6.75 11.33 1.22
C ALA A 60 5.86 11.75 2.42
N ALA A 61 5.61 13.04 2.60
CA ALA A 61 4.72 13.55 3.65
C ALA A 61 3.28 13.08 3.43
N PHE A 62 2.79 13.14 2.19
CA PHE A 62 1.45 12.66 1.84
C PHE A 62 1.27 11.18 2.15
N PHE A 63 2.21 10.32 1.72
CA PHE A 63 2.14 8.89 1.98
C PHE A 63 2.27 8.55 3.47
N SER A 64 3.11 9.26 4.21
CA SER A 64 3.23 9.09 5.67
C SER A 64 1.90 9.40 6.37
N LEU A 65 1.23 10.50 6.02
CA LEU A 65 -0.11 10.85 6.52
C LEU A 65 -1.18 9.83 6.09
N PHE A 66 -1.08 9.30 4.87
CA PHE A 66 -1.98 8.27 4.37
C PHE A 66 -1.89 7.00 5.22
N ILE A 67 -0.68 6.55 5.57
CA ILE A 67 -0.45 5.39 6.43
C ILE A 67 -1.03 5.61 7.83
N LEU A 68 -0.84 6.79 8.42
CA LEU A 68 -1.48 7.14 9.70
C LEU A 68 -3.01 7.05 9.62
N ASN A 69 -3.62 7.51 8.52
CA ASN A 69 -5.06 7.38 8.30
C ASN A 69 -5.52 5.92 8.20
N ILE A 70 -4.73 5.04 7.57
CA ILE A 70 -5.03 3.60 7.53
C ILE A 70 -5.08 3.02 8.95
N PHE A 71 -4.08 3.33 9.79
CA PHE A 71 -4.09 2.89 11.19
C PHE A 71 -5.30 3.42 11.95
N ARG A 72 -5.67 4.68 11.75
CA ARG A 72 -6.89 5.27 12.34
C ARG A 72 -8.17 4.55 11.88
N LEU A 73 -8.27 4.17 10.61
CA LEU A 73 -9.38 3.40 10.07
C LEU A 73 -9.44 1.99 10.69
N ILE A 74 -8.30 1.33 10.85
CA ILE A 74 -8.21 0.03 11.52
C ILE A 74 -8.72 0.16 12.96
N LEU A 75 -8.24 1.17 13.69
CA LEU A 75 -8.72 1.46 15.06
C LEU A 75 -10.24 1.68 15.12
N SER A 76 -10.79 2.51 14.23
CA SER A 76 -12.23 2.77 14.17
C SER A 76 -13.04 1.54 13.81
N SER A 77 -12.48 0.62 13.02
CA SER A 77 -13.16 -0.60 12.60
C SER A 77 -13.16 -1.70 13.67
N LEU A 78 -12.21 -1.68 14.61
CA LEU A 78 -12.25 -2.56 15.79
C LEU A 78 -13.42 -2.23 16.73
N ASN A 79 -13.79 -0.96 16.78
CA ASN A 79 -14.91 -0.48 17.61
C ASN A 79 -16.30 -0.93 17.12
N ARG A 80 -16.43 -1.42 15.87
CA ARG A 80 -17.70 -1.92 15.30
C ARG A 80 -18.00 -3.38 15.65
N GLY A 81 -17.09 -4.08 16.33
CA GLY A 81 -17.19 -5.52 16.62
C GLY A 81 -18.25 -5.92 17.65
N ASP A 82 -18.81 -4.97 18.42
CA ASP A 82 -19.78 -5.25 19.49
C ASP A 82 -21.25 -5.28 19.04
N VAL A 83 -21.55 -5.09 17.77
CA VAL A 83 -22.86 -5.47 17.25
C VAL A 83 -22.85 -7.00 17.16
N LYS A 84 -23.43 -7.65 18.16
CA LYS A 84 -23.70 -9.08 18.19
C LYS A 84 -24.54 -9.47 16.95
N TYR A 85 -23.88 -9.70 15.81
CA TYR A 85 -24.45 -10.50 14.76
C TYR A 85 -24.41 -11.96 15.22
N GLU A 86 -25.40 -12.34 16.01
CA GLU A 86 -25.54 -13.70 16.54
C GLU A 86 -25.74 -14.77 15.45
N SER A 87 -25.90 -14.38 14.19
CA SER A 87 -26.27 -15.30 13.10
C SER A 87 -25.20 -15.52 12.03
N GLY A 88 -23.95 -15.05 12.21
CA GLY A 88 -22.90 -15.25 11.19
C GLY A 88 -22.05 -16.50 11.43
N THR A 89 -21.70 -17.24 10.36
CA THR A 89 -20.71 -18.31 10.41
C THR A 89 -19.37 -17.81 10.94
N ASN A 90 -18.56 -18.67 11.56
CA ASN A 90 -17.25 -18.31 12.11
C ASN A 90 -16.32 -17.64 11.06
N PHE A 91 -16.49 -18.03 9.79
CA PHE A 91 -15.77 -17.44 8.67
C PHE A 91 -16.14 -15.97 8.42
N GLN A 92 -17.42 -15.61 8.50
CA GLN A 92 -17.87 -14.21 8.32
C GLN A 92 -17.35 -13.28 9.40
N LYS A 93 -17.06 -13.80 10.59
CA LYS A 93 -16.45 -13.04 11.70
C LYS A 93 -14.92 -12.88 11.52
N LEU A 94 -14.26 -13.89 10.96
CA LEU A 94 -12.80 -13.91 10.77
C LEU A 94 -12.34 -13.06 9.55
N PHE A 95 -13.14 -13.03 8.49
CA PHE A 95 -12.79 -12.40 7.21
C PHE A 95 -12.39 -10.91 7.31
N PRO A 96 -13.11 -10.03 8.06
CA PRO A 96 -12.70 -8.64 8.21
C PRO A 96 -11.34 -8.46 8.91
N HIS A 97 -11.02 -9.34 9.86
CA HIS A 97 -9.73 -9.30 10.55
C HIS A 97 -8.61 -9.73 9.63
N LEU A 98 -8.82 -10.77 8.82
CA LEU A 98 -7.85 -11.26 7.85
C LEU A 98 -7.46 -10.20 6.82
N ILE A 99 -8.42 -9.43 6.29
CA ILE A 99 -8.16 -8.33 5.37
C ILE A 99 -7.25 -7.28 6.01
N LYS A 100 -7.49 -6.92 7.28
CA LYS A 100 -6.67 -5.95 8.02
C LYS A 100 -5.23 -6.45 8.16
N PHE A 101 -5.04 -7.71 8.52
CA PHE A 101 -3.72 -8.32 8.65
C PHE A 101 -2.97 -8.33 7.30
N ILE A 102 -3.63 -8.75 6.23
CA ILE A 102 -3.02 -8.77 4.88
C ILE A 102 -2.65 -7.34 4.45
N SER A 103 -3.52 -6.37 4.66
CA SER A 103 -3.27 -4.99 4.28
C SER A 103 -2.06 -4.40 5.02
N LEU A 104 -1.93 -4.65 6.33
CA LEU A 104 -0.76 -4.23 7.11
C LEU A 104 0.52 -4.94 6.66
N PHE A 105 0.43 -6.21 6.30
CA PHE A 105 1.57 -6.98 5.78
C PHE A 105 2.10 -6.37 4.48
N ILE A 106 1.21 -6.10 3.53
CA ILE A 106 1.58 -5.48 2.25
C ILE A 106 2.22 -4.10 2.47
N LEU A 107 1.63 -3.27 3.34
CA LEU A 107 2.19 -1.96 3.68
C LEU A 107 3.57 -2.08 4.32
N ALA A 108 3.76 -3.00 5.25
CA ALA A 108 5.05 -3.24 5.90
C ALA A 108 6.12 -3.65 4.88
N LEU A 109 5.79 -4.54 3.94
CA LEU A 109 6.70 -4.94 2.85
C LEU A 109 7.06 -3.76 1.93
N MET A 110 6.05 -2.97 1.52
CA MET A 110 6.28 -1.81 0.66
C MET A 110 7.22 -0.78 1.29
N ILE A 111 7.15 -0.63 2.61
CA ILE A 111 8.00 0.31 3.36
C ILE A 111 9.36 -0.28 3.68
N SER A 112 9.45 -1.59 3.90
CA SER A 112 10.69 -2.28 4.23
C SER A 112 11.73 -2.18 3.12
N TYR A 113 11.37 -2.46 1.86
CA TYR A 113 12.32 -2.52 0.75
C TYR A 113 13.13 -1.23 0.52
N PRO A 114 12.55 -0.02 0.47
CA PRO A 114 13.35 1.20 0.31
C PRO A 114 14.28 1.49 1.50
N LEU A 115 13.83 1.14 2.72
CA LEU A 115 14.67 1.27 3.92
C LEU A 115 15.85 0.31 3.88
N GLU A 116 15.62 -0.94 3.48
CA GLU A 116 16.66 -1.94 3.32
C GLU A 116 17.68 -1.53 2.25
N ILE A 117 17.22 -1.01 1.10
CA ILE A 117 18.10 -0.47 0.06
C ILE A 117 18.98 0.65 0.62
N MET A 118 18.44 1.51 1.49
CA MET A 118 19.20 2.57 2.14
C MET A 118 20.25 2.03 3.11
N ILE A 119 19.87 1.06 3.95
CA ILE A 119 20.76 0.49 4.98
C ILE A 119 21.88 -0.33 4.35
N PHE A 120 21.56 -1.14 3.34
CA PHE A 120 22.49 -2.04 2.66
C PHE A 120 23.07 -1.45 1.36
N GLU A 121 23.01 -0.13 1.19
CA GLU A 121 23.40 0.58 -0.04
C GLU A 121 24.79 0.20 -0.52
N ASN A 122 25.77 0.13 0.37
CA ASN A 122 27.17 -0.20 0.04
C ASN A 122 27.31 -1.63 -0.52
N GLN A 123 26.62 -2.61 0.10
CA GLN A 123 26.65 -3.99 -0.34
C GLN A 123 25.92 -4.17 -1.68
N ILE A 124 24.75 -3.55 -1.79
CA ILE A 124 23.95 -3.56 -3.03
C ILE A 124 24.75 -2.94 -4.18
N ASN A 125 25.41 -1.80 -3.95
CA ASN A 125 26.17 -1.10 -4.98
C ASN A 125 27.37 -1.91 -5.47
N SER A 126 28.01 -2.72 -4.64
CA SER A 126 29.10 -3.61 -5.08
C SER A 126 28.61 -4.65 -6.09
N HIS A 127 27.49 -5.32 -5.78
CA HIS A 127 26.86 -6.30 -6.69
C HIS A 127 26.25 -5.63 -7.94
N LEU A 128 25.67 -4.45 -7.78
CA LEU A 128 25.09 -3.70 -8.88
C LEU A 128 26.14 -3.23 -9.88
N ARG A 129 27.33 -2.83 -9.42
CA ARG A 129 28.46 -2.49 -10.33
C ARG A 129 28.86 -3.69 -11.18
N LYS A 130 28.95 -4.88 -10.60
CA LYS A 130 29.23 -6.11 -11.33
C LYS A 130 28.15 -6.38 -12.38
N TYR A 131 26.88 -6.32 -11.98
CA TYR A 131 25.76 -6.50 -12.91
C TYR A 131 25.77 -5.49 -14.06
N LYS A 132 26.01 -4.18 -13.75
CA LYS A 132 26.12 -3.14 -14.77
C LYS A 132 27.29 -3.38 -15.73
N SER A 133 28.43 -3.87 -15.22
CA SER A 133 29.57 -4.21 -16.08
C SER A 133 29.27 -5.40 -16.98
N GLU A 134 28.60 -6.43 -16.49
CA GLU A 134 28.15 -7.59 -17.27
C GLU A 134 27.22 -7.15 -18.41
N LEU A 135 26.22 -6.29 -18.12
CA LEU A 135 25.31 -5.75 -19.15
C LEU A 135 26.07 -5.00 -20.26
N VAL A 136 27.06 -4.18 -19.89
CA VAL A 136 27.87 -3.45 -20.89
C VAL A 136 28.73 -4.41 -21.72
N THR A 137 29.31 -5.42 -21.08
CA THR A 137 30.11 -6.44 -21.78
C THR A 137 29.26 -7.27 -22.73
N ASP A 138 28.08 -7.71 -22.32
CA ASP A 138 27.16 -8.47 -23.16
C ASP A 138 26.65 -7.64 -24.35
N TYR A 139 26.37 -6.33 -24.11
CA TYR A 139 26.02 -5.42 -25.20
C TYR A 139 27.18 -5.24 -26.21
N SER A 140 28.41 -5.03 -25.72
CA SER A 140 29.61 -4.95 -26.58
C SER A 140 29.77 -6.20 -27.42
N ARG A 141 29.72 -7.38 -26.78
CA ARG A 141 29.83 -8.67 -27.47
C ARG A 141 28.73 -8.88 -28.51
N THR A 142 27.51 -8.46 -28.21
CA THR A 142 26.39 -8.56 -29.16
C THR A 142 26.60 -7.65 -30.37
N LEU A 143 27.05 -6.41 -30.16
CA LEU A 143 27.38 -5.50 -31.25
C LEU A 143 28.53 -6.02 -32.08
N GLU A 144 29.60 -6.50 -31.45
CA GLU A 144 30.75 -7.09 -32.13
C GLU A 144 30.33 -8.31 -32.99
N ASN A 145 29.48 -9.21 -32.47
CA ASN A 145 28.97 -10.36 -33.20
C ASN A 145 28.06 -9.97 -34.38
N ILE A 146 27.23 -8.92 -34.24
CA ILE A 146 26.39 -8.46 -35.35
C ILE A 146 27.21 -7.80 -36.44
N GLN A 147 28.21 -7.03 -36.04
CA GLN A 147 29.02 -6.28 -37.02
C GLN A 147 30.21 -7.07 -37.54
N SER A 148 30.68 -8.12 -36.83
CA SER A 148 31.74 -9.01 -37.32
C SER A 148 31.39 -9.65 -38.68
N LYS A 149 30.12 -10.06 -38.85
CA LYS A 149 29.65 -10.57 -40.17
C LYS A 149 29.74 -9.52 -41.26
N ASN A 150 29.31 -8.29 -40.95
CA ASN A 150 29.39 -7.20 -41.94
C ASN A 150 30.83 -6.80 -42.24
N ILE A 151 31.72 -6.83 -41.24
CA ILE A 151 33.14 -6.55 -41.39
C ILE A 151 33.79 -7.68 -42.18
N GLU A 152 33.51 -8.95 -41.91
CA GLU A 152 34.03 -10.12 -42.61
C GLU A 152 33.61 -10.12 -44.08
N GLU A 153 32.32 -9.81 -44.38
CA GLU A 153 31.84 -9.65 -45.75
C GLU A 153 32.55 -8.50 -46.50
N MET A 154 32.75 -7.34 -45.80
CA MET A 154 33.47 -6.21 -46.36
C MET A 154 34.99 -6.51 -46.55
N THR A 155 35.59 -7.23 -45.62
CA THR A 155 37.02 -7.61 -45.71
C THR A 155 37.24 -8.58 -46.82
N THR A 156 36.38 -9.59 -46.99
CA THR A 156 36.43 -10.52 -48.13
C THR A 156 36.21 -9.82 -49.48
N ALA A 157 35.27 -8.87 -49.53
CA ALA A 157 35.07 -8.04 -50.71
C ALA A 157 36.32 -7.19 -51.03
N TYR A 158 36.94 -6.60 -50.00
CA TYR A 158 38.17 -5.81 -50.09
C TYR A 158 39.35 -6.65 -50.61
N GLU A 159 39.56 -7.84 -50.06
CA GLU A 159 40.65 -8.74 -50.49
C GLU A 159 40.44 -9.20 -51.89
N ASN A 160 39.24 -9.61 -52.30
CA ASN A 160 38.92 -10.03 -53.64
C ASN A 160 39.13 -8.91 -54.72
N GLU A 161 38.67 -7.69 -54.35
CA GLU A 161 38.81 -6.54 -55.24
C GLU A 161 40.29 -6.09 -55.38
N LYS A 162 41.06 -6.19 -54.31
CA LYS A 162 42.50 -5.94 -54.30
C LYS A 162 43.26 -6.92 -55.12
N GLU A 163 43.00 -8.25 -55.05
CA GLU A 163 43.59 -9.28 -55.88
C GLU A 163 43.25 -9.06 -57.36
N PHE A 164 41.98 -8.72 -57.66
CA PHE A 164 41.55 -8.46 -59.04
C PHE A 164 42.26 -7.26 -59.63
N LEU A 165 42.43 -6.15 -58.87
CA LEU A 165 43.12 -4.94 -59.32
C LEU A 165 44.62 -5.16 -59.55
N ILE A 166 45.26 -6.06 -58.80
CA ILE A 166 46.65 -6.45 -58.96
C ILE A 166 46.80 -7.24 -60.28
N LEU A 167 45.87 -8.13 -60.62
CA LEU A 167 45.85 -8.94 -61.82
C LEU A 167 45.66 -8.11 -63.13
N ILE A 168 44.91 -7.01 -63.08
CA ILE A 168 44.58 -6.18 -64.23
C ILE A 168 45.60 -5.04 -64.44
N ASN A 169 46.53 -4.83 -63.54
CA ASN A 169 47.57 -3.79 -63.60
C ASN A 169 47.01 -2.35 -63.73
N GLU A 170 45.80 -2.08 -63.15
CA GLU A 170 45.16 -0.76 -63.12
C GLU A 170 45.34 -0.09 -61.75
N PRO A 171 46.37 0.71 -61.53
CA PRO A 171 46.64 1.34 -60.25
C PRO A 171 45.67 2.50 -59.90
N ASP A 172 44.93 3.03 -60.88
CA ASP A 172 44.03 4.19 -60.64
C ASP A 172 42.78 3.82 -59.90
N LYS A 173 42.42 2.56 -59.76
CA LYS A 173 41.25 2.10 -59.00
C LYS A 173 41.54 1.76 -57.51
N ILE A 174 42.76 1.92 -57.05
CA ILE A 174 43.15 1.72 -55.65
C ILE A 174 42.37 2.67 -54.70
N GLY A 175 41.83 3.77 -55.24
CA GLY A 175 40.99 4.69 -54.45
C GLY A 175 39.68 4.09 -53.88
N ASP A 176 39.08 3.11 -54.56
CA ASP A 176 37.84 2.47 -54.10
C ASP A 176 38.08 1.44 -52.99
N VAL A 177 39.22 0.74 -53.07
CA VAL A 177 39.71 -0.18 -52.04
C VAL A 177 40.02 0.58 -50.74
N LYS A 178 40.60 1.76 -50.85
CA LYS A 178 40.88 2.63 -49.70
C LYS A 178 39.59 3.12 -48.99
N LYS A 179 38.51 3.35 -49.76
CA LYS A 179 37.19 3.68 -49.21
C LYS A 179 36.55 2.56 -48.39
N LEU A 180 36.78 1.30 -48.74
CA LEU A 180 36.31 0.13 -47.96
C LEU A 180 37.05 0.03 -46.62
N GLU A 181 38.37 0.21 -46.63
CA GLU A 181 39.18 0.27 -45.41
C GLU A 181 38.72 1.41 -44.44
N GLU A 182 38.48 2.59 -45.00
CA GLU A 182 37.93 3.71 -44.25
C GLU A 182 36.55 3.41 -43.63
N LYS A 183 35.67 2.68 -44.37
CA LYS A 183 34.35 2.25 -43.85
C LYS A 183 34.50 1.25 -42.70
N ILE A 184 35.39 0.29 -42.75
CA ILE A 184 35.65 -0.67 -41.67
C ILE A 184 36.08 0.09 -40.41
N VAL A 185 37.02 1.00 -40.51
CA VAL A 185 37.47 1.84 -39.38
C VAL A 185 36.36 2.72 -38.84
N LEU A 186 35.46 3.22 -39.69
CA LEU A 186 34.27 3.99 -39.23
C LEU A 186 33.29 3.12 -38.46
N ILE A 187 33.06 1.86 -38.87
CA ILE A 187 32.19 0.91 -38.18
C ILE A 187 32.77 0.61 -36.79
N GLU A 188 34.04 0.32 -36.67
CA GLU A 188 34.71 0.05 -35.41
C GLU A 188 34.60 1.26 -34.43
N LYS A 189 34.83 2.48 -34.95
CA LYS A 189 34.63 3.71 -34.17
C LYS A 189 33.18 3.89 -33.73
N GLN A 190 32.20 3.52 -34.57
CA GLN A 190 30.80 3.62 -34.26
C GLN A 190 30.42 2.65 -33.13
N ILE A 191 30.94 1.42 -33.11
CA ILE A 191 30.77 0.45 -32.01
C ILE A 191 31.24 1.07 -30.70
N ASP A 192 32.43 1.64 -30.68
CA ASP A 192 33.00 2.28 -29.51
C ASP A 192 32.13 3.45 -28.97
N ILE A 193 31.59 4.25 -29.89
CA ILE A 193 30.68 5.35 -29.55
C ILE A 193 29.39 4.82 -28.93
N ASP A 194 28.81 3.78 -29.53
CA ASP A 194 27.54 3.23 -29.08
C ASP A 194 27.67 2.48 -27.73
N VAL A 195 28.78 1.75 -27.53
CA VAL A 195 29.12 1.15 -26.23
C VAL A 195 29.29 2.23 -25.15
N LYS A 196 29.97 3.35 -25.45
CA LYS A 196 30.11 4.49 -24.52
C LYS A 196 28.77 5.15 -24.18
N LYS A 197 27.88 5.33 -25.18
CA LYS A 197 26.51 5.85 -24.96
C LYS A 197 25.72 4.89 -24.08
N TYR A 198 25.72 3.58 -24.38
CA TYR A 198 25.02 2.57 -23.59
C TYR A 198 25.52 2.55 -22.14
N LYS A 199 26.84 2.56 -21.93
CA LYS A 199 27.45 2.65 -20.60
C LYS A 199 26.99 3.88 -19.83
N LYS A 200 26.85 5.04 -20.49
CA LYS A 200 26.35 6.27 -19.89
C LYS A 200 24.88 6.12 -19.45
N VAL A 201 24.02 5.52 -20.26
CA VAL A 201 22.62 5.22 -19.95
C VAL A 201 22.51 4.25 -18.77
N ILE A 202 23.25 3.14 -18.82
CA ILE A 202 23.29 2.13 -17.75
C ILE A 202 23.75 2.74 -16.42
N ASN A 203 24.78 3.59 -16.44
CA ASN A 203 25.27 4.22 -15.22
C ASN A 203 24.26 5.21 -14.63
N LYS A 204 23.49 5.89 -15.46
CA LYS A 204 22.46 6.86 -15.05
C LYS A 204 21.19 6.18 -14.53
N SER A 205 20.91 4.94 -14.91
CA SER A 205 19.73 4.21 -14.51
C SER A 205 19.78 3.79 -13.03
N SER A 206 18.68 3.94 -12.30
CA SER A 206 18.58 3.64 -10.87
C SER A 206 18.56 2.13 -10.57
N PHE A 207 18.06 1.31 -11.50
CA PHE A 207 17.93 -0.14 -11.33
C PHE A 207 17.23 -0.57 -10.03
N PHE A 208 16.19 0.13 -9.61
CA PHE A 208 15.51 -0.12 -8.34
C PHE A 208 15.04 -1.58 -8.17
N ALA A 209 14.40 -2.15 -9.21
CA ALA A 209 13.98 -3.56 -9.19
C ALA A 209 15.15 -4.54 -9.03
N GLN A 210 16.30 -4.24 -9.70
CA GLN A 210 17.50 -5.06 -9.58
C GLN A 210 18.14 -4.94 -8.18
N LYS A 211 18.08 -3.76 -7.55
CA LYS A 211 18.52 -3.59 -6.15
C LYS A 211 17.73 -4.49 -5.21
N ILE A 212 16.40 -4.60 -5.38
CA ILE A 212 15.55 -5.52 -4.60
C ILE A 212 15.95 -6.97 -4.85
N ASN A 213 16.21 -7.35 -6.10
CA ASN A 213 16.63 -8.71 -6.44
C ASN A 213 17.99 -9.08 -5.80
N ILE A 214 18.96 -8.16 -5.85
CA ILE A 214 20.27 -8.31 -5.19
C ILE A 214 20.08 -8.43 -3.67
N LEU A 215 19.24 -7.58 -3.08
CA LEU A 215 18.93 -7.60 -1.66
C LEU A 215 18.43 -8.97 -1.21
N ASN A 216 17.43 -9.51 -1.90
CA ASN A 216 16.81 -10.79 -1.54
C ASN A 216 17.72 -12.00 -1.78
N LYS A 217 18.59 -11.96 -2.79
CA LYS A 217 19.47 -13.10 -3.13
C LYS A 217 20.79 -13.10 -2.38
N ASN A 218 21.39 -11.93 -2.18
CA ASN A 218 22.78 -11.82 -1.76
C ASN A 218 22.97 -11.32 -0.34
N ILE A 219 21.89 -10.81 0.31
CA ILE A 219 21.99 -10.20 1.63
C ILE A 219 20.96 -10.84 2.58
N PRO A 220 21.28 -12.00 3.20
CA PRO A 220 20.33 -12.70 4.06
C PRO A 220 19.92 -11.89 5.31
N LEU A 221 20.76 -10.95 5.74
CA LEU A 221 20.45 -10.06 6.86
C LEU A 221 19.26 -9.13 6.57
N SER A 222 18.96 -8.85 5.30
CA SER A 222 17.79 -8.06 4.90
C SER A 222 16.49 -8.71 5.37
N PHE A 223 16.39 -10.04 5.31
CA PHE A 223 15.21 -10.77 5.78
C PHE A 223 14.90 -10.51 7.26
N LEU A 224 15.92 -10.46 8.12
CA LEU A 224 15.73 -10.14 9.54
C LEU A 224 15.21 -8.71 9.72
N PHE A 225 15.71 -7.77 8.91
CA PHE A 225 15.23 -6.40 8.94
C PHE A 225 13.78 -6.28 8.46
N THR A 226 13.41 -6.96 7.36
CA THR A 226 12.02 -7.07 6.89
C THR A 226 11.11 -7.58 8.00
N MET A 227 11.50 -8.66 8.71
CA MET A 227 10.73 -9.23 9.81
C MET A 227 10.55 -8.25 10.97
N LEU A 228 11.59 -7.47 11.29
CA LEU A 228 11.53 -6.43 12.33
C LEU A 228 10.54 -5.33 11.94
N ILE A 229 10.55 -4.85 10.69
CA ILE A 229 9.60 -3.85 10.19
C ILE A 229 8.17 -4.40 10.21
N ILE A 230 7.96 -5.64 9.77
CA ILE A 230 6.65 -6.30 9.85
C ILE A 230 6.17 -6.35 11.32
N ALA A 231 7.00 -6.80 12.24
CA ALA A 231 6.66 -6.85 13.67
C ALA A 231 6.31 -5.46 14.22
N LEU A 232 7.04 -4.42 13.81
CA LEU A 232 6.76 -3.05 14.20
C LEU A 232 5.39 -2.57 13.67
N PHE A 233 5.03 -2.89 12.41
CA PHE A 233 3.74 -2.53 11.84
C PHE A 233 2.57 -3.26 12.50
N TYR A 234 2.79 -4.49 12.97
CA TYR A 234 1.79 -5.23 13.73
C TYR A 234 1.69 -4.81 15.19
N SER A 235 2.74 -4.19 15.76
CA SER A 235 2.79 -3.86 17.19
C SER A 235 1.63 -2.98 17.67
N PRO A 236 1.15 -1.92 16.96
CA PRO A 236 -0.01 -1.16 17.41
C PRO A 236 -1.30 -1.99 17.40
N LEU A 237 -1.46 -2.89 16.41
CA LEU A 237 -2.62 -3.77 16.34
C LEU A 237 -2.62 -4.79 17.46
N LEU A 238 -1.47 -5.42 17.73
CA LEU A 238 -1.30 -6.36 18.85
C LEU A 238 -1.54 -5.67 20.19
N LEU A 239 -1.03 -4.44 20.37
CA LEU A 239 -1.27 -3.66 21.58
C LEU A 239 -2.78 -3.44 21.81
N LEU A 240 -3.53 -3.10 20.74
CA LEU A 240 -4.98 -2.91 20.80
C LEU A 240 -5.75 -4.19 21.15
N LEU A 241 -5.28 -5.34 20.65
CA LEU A 241 -5.97 -6.63 20.84
C LEU A 241 -5.65 -7.29 22.19
N LEU A 242 -4.42 -7.12 22.67
CA LEU A 242 -3.93 -7.83 23.85
C LEU A 242 -4.11 -7.06 25.15
N ASN A 243 -4.31 -5.72 25.07
CA ASN A 243 -4.33 -4.89 26.26
C ASN A 243 -5.76 -4.58 26.71
N ASN A 244 -6.06 -4.89 27.98
CA ASN A 244 -7.37 -4.69 28.59
C ASN A 244 -7.78 -3.22 28.70
N GLU A 245 -6.84 -2.28 28.79
CA GLU A 245 -7.12 -0.83 28.84
C GLU A 245 -7.82 -0.35 27.56
N PHE A 246 -7.45 -0.90 26.40
CA PHE A 246 -8.15 -0.59 25.15
C PHE A 246 -9.54 -1.21 25.11
N VAL A 247 -9.71 -2.42 25.63
CA VAL A 247 -11.03 -3.06 25.74
C VAL A 247 -11.96 -2.20 26.62
N GLU A 248 -11.46 -1.72 27.77
CA GLU A 248 -12.19 -0.84 28.65
C GLU A 248 -12.55 0.48 27.96
N TYR A 249 -11.62 1.09 27.23
CA TYR A 249 -11.87 2.29 26.43
C TYR A 249 -13.02 2.09 25.44
N PHE A 250 -12.98 1.01 24.66
CA PHE A 250 -14.03 0.73 23.67
C PHE A 250 -15.38 0.45 24.33
N ASN A 251 -15.40 -0.28 25.44
CA ASN A 251 -16.63 -0.53 26.20
C ASN A 251 -17.26 0.76 26.72
N LEU A 252 -16.44 1.66 27.29
CA LEU A 252 -16.93 2.98 27.73
C LEU A 252 -17.42 3.83 26.55
N LYS A 253 -16.68 3.84 25.45
CA LYS A 253 -17.08 4.57 24.25
C LYS A 253 -18.41 4.05 23.69
N ASN A 254 -18.57 2.75 23.60
CA ASN A 254 -19.83 2.12 23.17
C ASN A 254 -20.99 2.45 24.09
N LYS A 255 -20.77 2.42 25.41
CA LYS A 255 -21.77 2.80 26.41
C LYS A 255 -22.20 4.25 26.24
N ILE A 256 -21.26 5.18 26.06
CA ILE A 256 -21.53 6.60 25.82
C ILE A 256 -22.28 6.80 24.52
N ASN A 257 -21.82 6.18 23.44
CA ASN A 257 -22.48 6.28 22.14
C ASN A 257 -23.89 5.72 22.16
N ARG A 258 -24.11 4.58 22.83
CA ARG A 258 -25.41 3.99 22.99
C ARG A 258 -26.35 4.95 23.73
N ARG A 259 -25.92 5.52 24.85
CA ARG A 259 -26.71 6.49 25.60
C ARG A 259 -27.03 7.75 24.79
N LEU A 260 -26.06 8.24 24.00
CA LEU A 260 -26.28 9.38 23.11
C LEU A 260 -27.35 9.09 22.04
N VAL A 261 -27.30 7.89 21.46
CA VAL A 261 -28.30 7.44 20.48
C VAL A 261 -29.68 7.31 21.12
N GLU A 262 -29.77 6.76 22.34
CA GLU A 262 -31.02 6.67 23.09
C GLU A 262 -31.63 8.06 23.35
N ILE A 263 -30.82 9.03 23.81
CA ILE A 263 -31.26 10.42 24.03
C ILE A 263 -31.75 11.06 22.72
N LYS A 264 -30.96 10.92 21.64
CA LYS A 264 -31.35 11.50 20.34
C LYS A 264 -32.58 10.83 19.73
N TYR A 265 -32.75 9.55 19.98
CA TYR A 265 -33.96 8.84 19.56
C TYR A 265 -35.20 9.30 20.36
N SER A 266 -35.10 9.51 21.67
CA SER A 266 -36.22 10.05 22.48
C SER A 266 -36.61 11.46 22.00
N GLU A 267 -35.61 12.35 21.77
CA GLU A 267 -35.87 13.70 21.21
C GLU A 267 -36.60 13.61 19.85
N PHE A 268 -36.17 12.68 18.98
CA PHE A 268 -36.81 12.46 17.69
C PHE A 268 -38.26 11.95 17.83
N VAL A 269 -38.50 11.00 18.73
CA VAL A 269 -39.85 10.48 18.99
C VAL A 269 -40.78 11.58 19.48
N ASP A 270 -40.32 12.42 20.44
CA ASP A 270 -41.08 13.55 20.96
C ASP A 270 -41.40 14.59 19.88
N LEU A 271 -40.42 14.93 19.04
CA LEU A 271 -40.64 15.84 17.92
C LEU A 271 -41.63 15.28 16.90
N ARG A 272 -41.48 14.01 16.55
CA ARG A 272 -42.40 13.30 15.65
C ARG A 272 -43.83 13.32 16.18
N ASP A 273 -44.02 13.00 17.45
CA ASP A 273 -45.33 12.95 18.09
C ASP A 273 -45.97 14.35 18.16
N GLN A 274 -45.20 15.40 18.45
CA GLN A 274 -45.66 16.79 18.41
C GLN A 274 -46.12 17.21 16.99
N LEU A 275 -45.32 16.89 15.97
CA LEU A 275 -45.68 17.20 14.57
C LEU A 275 -46.95 16.48 14.14
N PHE A 276 -47.12 15.22 14.56
CA PHE A 276 -48.29 14.43 14.21
C PHE A 276 -49.54 14.91 14.91
N ILE A 277 -49.46 15.25 16.19
CA ILE A 277 -50.58 15.87 16.92
C ILE A 277 -51.01 17.20 16.28
N LYS A 278 -50.02 18.02 15.85
CA LYS A 278 -50.28 19.30 15.19
C LYS A 278 -50.95 19.11 13.84
N SER A 279 -50.64 18.04 13.09
CA SER A 279 -51.21 17.79 11.76
C SER A 279 -52.54 17.04 11.76
N THR A 280 -52.75 16.13 12.70
CA THR A 280 -53.93 15.24 12.71
C THR A 280 -54.88 15.41 13.92
N GLY A 281 -54.44 16.16 14.91
CA GLY A 281 -55.17 16.29 16.21
C GLY A 281 -55.10 15.03 17.08
N ASN A 282 -54.50 13.96 16.63
CA ASN A 282 -54.49 12.67 17.33
C ASN A 282 -53.07 12.24 17.73
N LYS A 283 -52.97 11.57 18.91
CA LYS A 283 -51.70 10.99 19.36
C LYS A 283 -51.45 9.64 18.70
N ILE A 284 -50.28 9.48 18.09
CA ILE A 284 -49.89 8.19 17.47
C ILE A 284 -49.62 7.16 18.60
N ARG A 285 -50.21 5.98 18.46
CA ARG A 285 -49.78 4.79 19.19
C ARG A 285 -49.00 3.86 18.24
N ILE A 286 -47.66 3.97 18.23
CA ILE A 286 -46.82 3.07 17.48
C ILE A 286 -46.48 1.86 18.35
N SER A 287 -46.91 0.67 17.93
CA SER A 287 -46.47 -0.57 18.57
C SER A 287 -45.03 -0.87 18.12
N THR A 288 -44.10 -0.88 19.06
CA THR A 288 -42.74 -1.27 18.81
C THR A 288 -42.61 -2.80 18.80
N LYS A 289 -41.98 -3.35 17.79
CA LYS A 289 -41.68 -4.82 17.70
C LYS A 289 -40.48 -5.20 18.58
N PHE A 290 -39.75 -4.22 19.08
CA PHE A 290 -38.53 -4.40 19.87
C PHE A 290 -38.63 -3.63 21.17
N SER A 291 -38.01 -4.17 22.24
CA SER A 291 -37.97 -3.55 23.57
C SER A 291 -36.91 -2.47 23.69
N ASP A 292 -35.97 -2.40 22.73
CA ASP A 292 -34.78 -1.53 22.75
C ASP A 292 -34.65 -0.66 21.48
N PRO A 293 -35.70 0.09 21.04
CA PRO A 293 -35.51 1.02 19.94
C PRO A 293 -34.53 2.15 20.34
N PRO A 294 -33.69 2.61 19.43
CA PRO A 294 -33.62 2.33 17.98
C PRO A 294 -32.75 1.14 17.61
N PHE A 295 -32.16 0.42 18.58
CA PHE A 295 -31.20 -0.66 18.26
C PHE A 295 -31.87 -1.90 17.68
N ASN A 296 -33.14 -2.19 18.06
CA ASN A 296 -33.92 -3.31 17.56
C ASN A 296 -33.24 -4.67 17.70
N LEU A 297 -32.50 -4.87 18.77
CA LEU A 297 -31.76 -6.10 19.05
C LEU A 297 -32.58 -7.12 19.81
N THR A 298 -33.52 -6.66 20.64
CA THR A 298 -34.31 -7.49 21.54
C THR A 298 -35.76 -7.50 21.06
N PRO A 299 -36.20 -8.51 20.30
CA PRO A 299 -37.61 -8.59 19.92
C PRO A 299 -38.48 -8.75 21.16
N ILE A 300 -39.58 -8.01 21.21
CA ILE A 300 -40.60 -8.26 22.22
C ILE A 300 -41.20 -9.60 21.86
N THR A 301 -40.80 -10.65 22.56
CA THR A 301 -41.50 -11.92 22.58
C THR A 301 -42.83 -11.71 23.29
N SER A 302 -43.73 -10.96 22.67
CA SER A 302 -45.15 -11.11 23.04
C SER A 302 -45.43 -12.59 22.76
N ASN A 303 -45.99 -13.30 23.73
CA ASN A 303 -46.78 -14.51 23.49
C ASN A 303 -47.91 -14.13 22.54
N ILE A 304 -47.60 -13.88 21.28
CA ILE A 304 -48.58 -13.89 20.19
C ILE A 304 -48.96 -15.33 20.08
N LYS A 305 -49.85 -15.78 21.02
CA LYS A 305 -50.70 -16.92 20.76
C LYS A 305 -51.21 -16.70 19.37
N ASN A 306 -50.68 -17.49 18.43
CA ASN A 306 -51.14 -17.74 17.09
C ASN A 306 -52.37 -16.90 16.71
N PHE A 307 -52.17 -15.72 16.15
CA PHE A 307 -53.14 -15.10 15.31
C PHE A 307 -53.24 -16.05 14.07
N LYS A 308 -54.18 -16.99 14.15
CA LYS A 308 -54.54 -17.86 13.02
C LYS A 308 -54.74 -16.92 11.83
N LYS A 309 -54.07 -17.21 10.73
CA LYS A 309 -54.16 -16.48 9.45
C LYS A 309 -55.62 -16.26 8.98
N GLY A 310 -56.62 -16.93 9.64
CA GLY A 310 -58.04 -16.78 9.39
C GLY A 310 -58.68 -15.56 10.06
N SER A 311 -58.14 -15.03 11.15
CA SER A 311 -58.83 -13.97 11.95
C SER A 311 -58.86 -12.61 11.25
N LEU A 312 -57.92 -12.31 10.36
CA LEU A 312 -57.91 -11.07 9.58
C LEU A 312 -58.97 -11.08 8.48
N ILE A 313 -59.18 -12.23 7.87
CA ILE A 313 -60.21 -12.46 6.81
C ILE A 313 -61.62 -12.49 7.45
N GLU A 314 -61.78 -13.06 8.64
CA GLU A 314 -63.03 -13.02 9.40
C GLU A 314 -63.36 -11.58 9.88
N TRP A 315 -62.37 -10.85 10.37
CA TRP A 315 -62.56 -9.45 10.77
C TRP A 315 -62.98 -8.55 9.60
N LEU A 316 -62.36 -8.75 8.42
CA LEU A 316 -62.72 -8.04 7.17
C LEU A 316 -64.13 -8.43 6.67
N LYS A 317 -64.61 -9.65 6.95
CA LYS A 317 -65.97 -10.10 6.57
C LYS A 317 -67.07 -9.60 7.53
N THR A 318 -66.71 -9.26 8.76
CA THR A 318 -67.69 -8.78 9.77
C THR A 318 -67.86 -7.28 9.80
N ASN A 319 -66.97 -6.52 9.12
CA ASN A 319 -66.99 -5.03 9.11
C ASN A 319 -67.23 -4.46 7.68
N ASN A 320 -67.69 -5.27 6.74
CA ASN A 320 -68.35 -4.89 5.50
C ASN A 320 -69.80 -5.34 5.58
#